data_3768b821d7561185912029f3981a9810
#
_entry.id   3768b821d7561185912029f3981a9810
#
_cell.length_a   1.000
_cell.length_b   1.000
_cell.length_c   1.000
_cell.angle_alpha   90.00
_cell.angle_beta   90.00
_cell.angle_gamma   90.00
#
_symmetry.space_group_name_H-M   'P 1'
#
loop_
_entity.id
_entity.type
_entity.pdbx_description
1 polymer ?
#
loop_
_entity_poly.entity_id
_entity_poly.type
_entity_poly.pdbx_seq_one_letter_code
_entity_poly.pdbx_strand_id
1 'polypeptide(L)'
;MLASMSTCFGSARAAEQEVVPPPGHSHPGLRVALAQLPIKDGNLEQNLRLAEEAARTAGRQKAGLLNLPEAADWGWLYQQAWRDAFPIPGRYTDFLARLAKRHKLWISAGCLEKDGGRVYNSAVLINRAGQIVLKHRKINTLPHLTRHLYDAGNPEDIRTIGCEFGRIGLTICADNFNLKNPQRVADQGAWLLIAPHGFAAEESGLEENSRAYQAHIRKVAGKTKLWVIGTDAVLGTVQGGDWKGRLHSGCSLVARPDGTPAIVAKFKQPDFLVYDIPAGE
;
A
#
# COMPACT_ATOMS: atom_id res chain seq x y z
N MET A 1 -29.09 -41.06 -41.61
CA MET A 1 -29.58 -40.11 -40.58
C MET A 1 -28.35 -39.59 -39.82
N LEU A 2 -27.89 -38.42 -40.19
CA LEU A 2 -26.73 -37.72 -39.55
C LEU A 2 -27.32 -36.62 -38.67
N ALA A 3 -27.16 -36.73 -37.37
CA ALA A 3 -27.53 -35.68 -36.41
C ALA A 3 -26.36 -34.69 -36.24
N SER A 4 -26.60 -33.45 -36.57
CA SER A 4 -25.67 -32.36 -36.39
C SER A 4 -25.70 -31.90 -34.93
N MET A 5 -24.57 -31.98 -34.25
CA MET A 5 -24.35 -31.31 -32.95
C MET A 5 -23.91 -29.88 -33.21
N SER A 6 -24.77 -28.94 -32.89
CA SER A 6 -24.49 -27.51 -32.87
C SER A 6 -23.78 -27.16 -31.58
N THR A 7 -22.51 -26.73 -31.68
CA THR A 7 -21.72 -26.20 -30.57
C THR A 7 -22.03 -24.72 -30.37
N CYS A 8 -22.71 -24.37 -29.29
CA CYS A 8 -22.83 -22.98 -28.84
C CYS A 8 -21.55 -22.52 -28.22
N PHE A 9 -20.74 -21.73 -28.95
CA PHE A 9 -19.70 -20.91 -28.37
C PHE A 9 -20.31 -19.62 -27.82
N GLY A 10 -20.40 -19.52 -26.50
CA GLY A 10 -20.74 -18.29 -25.85
C GLY A 10 -19.58 -17.31 -26.02
N SER A 11 -19.83 -16.19 -26.68
CA SER A 11 -18.86 -15.07 -26.78
C SER A 11 -18.64 -14.45 -25.40
N ALA A 12 -17.44 -14.58 -24.85
CA ALA A 12 -17.02 -13.78 -23.72
C ALA A 12 -17.00 -12.30 -24.15
N ARG A 13 -17.88 -11.50 -23.60
CA ARG A 13 -17.81 -10.04 -23.74
C ARG A 13 -16.48 -9.58 -23.14
N ALA A 14 -15.61 -9.03 -23.99
CA ALA A 14 -14.45 -8.27 -23.53
C ALA A 14 -14.97 -7.12 -22.66
N ALA A 15 -14.40 -6.98 -21.45
CA ALA A 15 -14.67 -5.82 -20.62
C ALA A 15 -14.27 -4.58 -21.42
N GLU A 16 -15.19 -3.66 -21.62
CA GLU A 16 -14.93 -2.36 -22.23
C GLU A 16 -13.81 -1.68 -21.43
N GLN A 17 -12.70 -1.42 -22.10
CA GLN A 17 -11.64 -0.57 -21.54
C GLN A 17 -12.21 0.85 -21.44
N GLU A 18 -12.47 1.28 -20.22
CA GLU A 18 -12.88 2.64 -19.93
C GLU A 18 -11.80 3.61 -20.44
N VAL A 19 -12.18 4.49 -21.34
CA VAL A 19 -11.31 5.53 -21.90
C VAL A 19 -10.91 6.48 -20.76
N VAL A 20 -9.63 6.44 -20.42
CA VAL A 20 -9.06 7.27 -19.35
C VAL A 20 -8.88 8.68 -19.87
N PRO A 21 -9.45 9.66 -19.20
CA PRO A 21 -9.18 11.06 -19.54
C PRO A 21 -7.73 11.49 -19.21
N PRO A 22 -7.12 12.52 -19.89
CA PRO A 22 -5.73 12.96 -19.72
C PRO A 22 -5.40 13.65 -18.36
N PRO A 23 -4.14 13.85 -17.96
CA PRO A 23 -3.77 14.40 -16.64
C PRO A 23 -4.32 15.82 -16.43
N GLY A 24 -4.90 16.05 -15.25
CA GLY A 24 -5.58 17.30 -14.89
C GLY A 24 -7.04 17.10 -14.53
N HIS A 25 -7.46 15.86 -14.20
CA HIS A 25 -8.87 15.52 -14.05
C HIS A 25 -9.40 15.76 -12.65
N SER A 26 -10.64 16.30 -12.66
CA SER A 26 -11.46 16.40 -11.48
C SER A 26 -11.60 15.06 -10.77
N HIS A 27 -11.37 15.04 -9.48
CA HIS A 27 -11.67 13.91 -8.60
C HIS A 27 -12.63 14.36 -7.50
N PRO A 28 -13.51 13.46 -7.02
CA PRO A 28 -14.59 13.84 -6.10
C PRO A 28 -14.11 14.14 -4.68
N GLY A 29 -12.80 14.14 -4.46
CA GLY A 29 -12.22 14.13 -3.12
C GLY A 29 -12.32 12.75 -2.47
N LEU A 30 -11.63 12.58 -1.34
CA LEU A 30 -11.60 11.30 -0.66
C LEU A 30 -11.27 11.47 0.82
N ARG A 31 -12.12 10.94 1.70
CA ARG A 31 -11.76 10.77 3.11
C ARG A 31 -10.84 9.55 3.24
N VAL A 32 -9.59 9.79 3.61
CA VAL A 32 -8.57 8.76 3.80
C VAL A 32 -8.28 8.53 5.27
N ALA A 33 -7.99 7.29 5.63
CA ALA A 33 -7.47 6.92 6.94
C ALA A 33 -6.08 6.28 6.79
N LEU A 34 -5.14 6.72 7.63
CA LEU A 34 -3.79 6.15 7.73
C LEU A 34 -3.65 5.53 9.12
N ALA A 35 -3.38 4.24 9.18
CA ALA A 35 -3.19 3.54 10.44
C ALA A 35 -1.70 3.32 10.70
N GLN A 36 -1.10 4.15 11.54
CA GLN A 36 0.26 4.03 12.01
C GLN A 36 0.33 3.00 13.14
N LEU A 37 0.61 1.73 12.76
CA LEU A 37 0.45 0.58 13.63
C LEU A 37 1.78 0.08 14.19
N PRO A 38 1.79 -0.41 15.46
CA PRO A 38 2.94 -1.09 16.05
C PRO A 38 3.02 -2.54 15.55
N ILE A 39 3.38 -2.69 14.27
CA ILE A 39 3.51 -4.00 13.63
C ILE A 39 4.57 -4.81 14.37
N LYS A 40 4.23 -6.03 14.74
CA LYS A 40 5.12 -6.95 15.42
C LYS A 40 5.60 -8.05 14.49
N ASP A 41 6.89 -8.03 14.20
CA ASP A 41 7.53 -9.02 13.34
C ASP A 41 7.26 -10.45 13.85
N GLY A 42 6.82 -11.31 12.94
CA GLY A 42 6.53 -12.72 13.21
C GLY A 42 5.24 -13.00 14.00
N ASN A 43 4.43 -11.99 14.32
CA ASN A 43 3.19 -12.19 15.08
C ASN A 43 1.95 -11.82 14.25
N LEU A 44 1.60 -12.71 13.30
CA LEU A 44 0.46 -12.52 12.42
C LEU A 44 -0.83 -12.24 13.19
N GLU A 45 -1.12 -12.98 14.24
CA GLU A 45 -2.39 -12.87 14.96
C GLU A 45 -2.56 -11.51 15.65
N GLN A 46 -1.47 -10.95 16.17
CA GLN A 46 -1.49 -9.58 16.71
C GLN A 46 -1.69 -8.56 15.59
N ASN A 47 -0.99 -8.74 14.47
CA ASN A 47 -1.07 -7.81 13.34
C ASN A 47 -2.46 -7.84 12.67
N LEU A 48 -3.10 -9.02 12.60
CA LEU A 48 -4.49 -9.13 12.15
C LEU A 48 -5.46 -8.36 13.07
N ARG A 49 -5.29 -8.45 14.40
CA ARG A 49 -6.10 -7.68 15.36
C ARG A 49 -5.92 -6.17 15.17
N LEU A 50 -4.68 -5.72 14.95
CA LEU A 50 -4.40 -4.30 14.66
C LEU A 50 -5.09 -3.84 13.38
N ALA A 51 -5.02 -4.64 12.31
CA ALA A 51 -5.69 -4.34 11.04
C ALA A 51 -7.22 -4.32 11.19
N GLU A 52 -7.81 -5.24 11.98
CA GLU A 52 -9.26 -5.26 12.25
C GLU A 52 -9.71 -4.02 13.02
N GLU A 53 -8.95 -3.62 14.04
CA GLU A 53 -9.25 -2.41 14.79
C GLU A 53 -9.13 -1.15 13.95
N ALA A 54 -8.11 -1.06 13.10
CA ALA A 54 -7.94 0.02 12.15
C ALA A 54 -9.12 0.10 11.16
N ALA A 55 -9.55 -1.04 10.58
CA ALA A 55 -10.67 -1.09 9.67
C ALA A 55 -12.00 -0.69 10.36
N ARG A 56 -12.22 -1.17 11.59
CA ARG A 56 -13.38 -0.79 12.40
C ARG A 56 -13.41 0.72 12.68
N THR A 57 -12.24 1.29 13.00
CA THR A 57 -12.10 2.74 13.26
C THR A 57 -12.31 3.55 11.99
N ALA A 58 -11.71 3.15 10.87
CA ALA A 58 -11.92 3.77 9.56
C ALA A 58 -13.41 3.78 9.17
N GLY A 59 -14.10 2.65 9.36
CA GLY A 59 -15.54 2.55 9.09
C GLY A 59 -16.38 3.50 9.95
N ARG A 60 -16.09 3.59 11.26
CA ARG A 60 -16.77 4.55 12.16
C ARG A 60 -16.51 6.00 11.75
N GLN A 61 -15.31 6.31 11.30
CA GLN A 61 -14.92 7.64 10.81
C GLN A 61 -15.39 7.92 9.37
N LYS A 62 -16.12 6.97 8.74
CA LYS A 62 -16.62 7.06 7.36
C LYS A 62 -15.50 7.29 6.34
N ALA A 63 -14.32 6.72 6.54
CA ALA A 63 -13.26 6.76 5.56
C ALA A 63 -13.66 5.98 4.30
N GLY A 64 -13.30 6.51 3.14
CA GLY A 64 -13.45 5.80 1.86
C GLY A 64 -12.32 4.81 1.62
N LEU A 65 -11.12 5.14 2.11
CA LEU A 65 -9.90 4.35 1.97
C LEU A 65 -9.14 4.28 3.29
N LEU A 66 -8.71 3.07 3.68
CA LEU A 66 -7.75 2.82 4.75
C LEU A 66 -6.42 2.38 4.13
N ASN A 67 -5.31 3.01 4.55
CA ASN A 67 -3.98 2.55 4.21
C ASN A 67 -3.27 2.00 5.47
N LEU A 68 -2.78 0.77 5.38
CA LEU A 68 -1.97 0.07 6.38
C LEU A 68 -0.48 0.11 5.99
N PRO A 69 0.45 -0.13 6.93
CA PRO A 69 1.89 -0.12 6.66
C PRO A 69 2.37 -1.21 5.68
N GLU A 70 3.65 -1.12 5.30
CA GLU A 70 4.40 -2.15 4.58
C GLU A 70 4.50 -3.41 5.44
N ALA A 71 4.37 -4.60 4.80
CA ALA A 71 4.45 -5.91 5.44
C ALA A 71 3.63 -5.99 6.75
N ALA A 72 2.40 -5.45 6.71
CA ALA A 72 1.53 -5.34 7.88
C ALA A 72 1.01 -6.70 8.39
N ASP A 73 1.32 -7.80 7.70
CA ASP A 73 1.05 -9.18 8.12
C ASP A 73 2.14 -9.73 9.03
N TRP A 74 3.37 -9.87 8.53
CA TRP A 74 4.45 -10.54 9.24
C TRP A 74 5.54 -9.60 9.76
N GLY A 75 5.52 -8.33 9.34
CA GLY A 75 6.57 -7.35 9.59
C GLY A 75 7.67 -7.36 8.51
N TRP A 76 8.31 -6.21 8.34
CA TRP A 76 9.38 -6.05 7.37
C TRP A 76 10.66 -6.75 7.84
N LEU A 77 11.30 -7.50 6.93
CA LEU A 77 12.44 -8.37 7.18
C LEU A 77 12.17 -9.59 8.09
N TYR A 78 10.93 -10.09 8.08
CA TYR A 78 10.62 -11.35 8.73
C TYR A 78 11.37 -12.53 8.08
N GLN A 79 12.32 -13.13 8.80
CA GLN A 79 13.29 -14.07 8.26
C GLN A 79 12.69 -15.41 7.82
N GLN A 80 11.52 -15.79 8.34
CA GLN A 80 10.79 -17.00 7.97
C GLN A 80 9.77 -16.78 6.85
N ALA A 81 9.83 -15.63 6.15
CA ALA A 81 8.90 -15.29 5.07
C ALA A 81 8.80 -16.38 3.99
N TRP A 82 9.91 -17.03 3.66
CA TRP A 82 9.91 -18.13 2.70
C TRP A 82 9.01 -19.32 3.10
N ARG A 83 8.77 -19.53 4.41
CA ARG A 83 7.90 -20.57 4.95
C ARG A 83 6.47 -20.06 5.14
N ASP A 84 6.32 -18.89 5.73
CA ASP A 84 5.08 -18.42 6.36
C ASP A 84 4.29 -17.41 5.50
N ALA A 85 4.91 -16.78 4.49
CA ALA A 85 4.22 -15.88 3.59
C ALA A 85 3.09 -16.60 2.82
N PHE A 86 2.01 -15.88 2.55
CA PHE A 86 0.83 -16.41 1.86
C PHE A 86 0.84 -16.06 0.37
N PRO A 87 0.17 -16.86 -0.47
CA PRO A 87 -0.13 -16.42 -1.83
C PRO A 87 -1.08 -15.22 -1.82
N ILE A 88 -1.16 -14.51 -2.93
CA ILE A 88 -2.16 -13.47 -3.19
C ILE A 88 -3.01 -13.91 -4.40
N PRO A 89 -4.34 -14.16 -4.24
CA PRO A 89 -5.10 -14.14 -2.98
C PRO A 89 -4.72 -15.25 -1.99
N GLY A 90 -4.97 -15.02 -0.70
CA GLY A 90 -4.68 -15.97 0.37
C GLY A 90 -5.08 -15.46 1.74
N ARG A 91 -4.72 -16.17 2.79
CA ARG A 91 -5.21 -15.97 4.17
C ARG A 91 -5.25 -14.50 4.60
N TYR A 92 -4.18 -13.75 4.38
CA TYR A 92 -4.11 -12.34 4.80
C TYR A 92 -5.01 -11.46 3.95
N THR A 93 -4.93 -11.56 2.62
CA THR A 93 -5.76 -10.76 1.71
C THR A 93 -7.25 -11.11 1.82
N ASP A 94 -7.60 -12.38 2.07
CA ASP A 94 -8.98 -12.81 2.33
C ASP A 94 -9.53 -12.23 3.63
N PHE A 95 -8.66 -12.11 4.65
CA PHE A 95 -9.02 -11.43 5.89
C PHE A 95 -9.31 -9.95 5.63
N LEU A 96 -8.43 -9.23 4.93
CA LEU A 96 -8.65 -7.83 4.56
C LEU A 96 -9.89 -7.64 3.68
N ALA A 97 -10.15 -8.57 2.75
CA ALA A 97 -11.35 -8.57 1.90
C ALA A 97 -12.66 -8.64 2.72
N ARG A 98 -12.67 -9.45 3.78
CA ARG A 98 -13.81 -9.50 4.72
C ARG A 98 -13.98 -8.19 5.48
N LEU A 99 -12.88 -7.55 5.91
CA LEU A 99 -12.93 -6.25 6.57
C LEU A 99 -13.43 -5.14 5.63
N ALA A 100 -12.94 -5.11 4.39
CA ALA A 100 -13.36 -4.17 3.35
C ALA A 100 -14.89 -4.24 3.12
N LYS A 101 -15.43 -5.46 2.96
CA LYS A 101 -16.88 -5.70 2.85
C LYS A 101 -17.64 -5.26 4.09
N ARG A 102 -17.20 -5.70 5.27
CA ARG A 102 -17.87 -5.43 6.55
C ARG A 102 -18.01 -3.93 6.83
N HIS A 103 -16.93 -3.18 6.57
CA HIS A 103 -16.85 -1.76 6.88
C HIS A 103 -17.12 -0.85 5.68
N LYS A 104 -17.42 -1.41 4.48
CA LYS A 104 -17.73 -0.70 3.23
C LYS A 104 -16.65 0.30 2.84
N LEU A 105 -15.38 -0.06 2.98
CA LEU A 105 -14.23 0.79 2.66
C LEU A 105 -13.23 0.08 1.76
N TRP A 106 -12.41 0.87 1.07
CA TRP A 106 -11.25 0.34 0.38
C TRP A 106 -10.11 0.14 1.38
N ILE A 107 -9.31 -0.90 1.21
CA ILE A 107 -8.14 -1.18 2.05
C ILE A 107 -6.91 -1.35 1.17
N SER A 108 -5.87 -0.55 1.44
CA SER A 108 -4.52 -0.80 0.95
C SER A 108 -3.65 -1.33 2.09
N ALA A 109 -2.85 -2.35 1.82
CA ALA A 109 -1.96 -2.93 2.82
C ALA A 109 -0.71 -3.53 2.17
N GLY A 110 0.44 -3.35 2.81
CA GLY A 110 1.63 -4.14 2.54
C GLY A 110 1.52 -5.54 3.13
N CYS A 111 2.10 -6.53 2.45
CA CYS A 111 2.14 -7.92 2.90
C CYS A 111 3.31 -8.68 2.29
N LEU A 112 3.68 -9.81 2.87
CA LEU A 112 4.65 -10.73 2.29
C LEU A 112 3.91 -11.74 1.40
N GLU A 113 4.33 -11.83 0.14
CA GLU A 113 3.72 -12.70 -0.86
C GLU A 113 4.62 -13.89 -1.16
N LYS A 114 4.04 -15.09 -1.24
CA LYS A 114 4.71 -16.29 -1.74
C LYS A 114 4.11 -16.68 -3.09
N ASP A 115 4.96 -16.79 -4.11
CA ASP A 115 4.55 -17.18 -5.46
C ASP A 115 5.63 -17.99 -6.15
N GLY A 116 5.31 -19.22 -6.59
CA GLY A 116 6.21 -20.09 -7.35
C GLY A 116 7.57 -20.37 -6.67
N GLY A 117 7.61 -20.46 -5.35
CA GLY A 117 8.85 -20.65 -4.57
C GLY A 117 9.63 -19.37 -4.30
N ARG A 118 9.16 -18.22 -4.77
CA ARG A 118 9.72 -16.89 -4.53
C ARG A 118 8.96 -16.17 -3.42
N VAL A 119 9.65 -15.22 -2.79
CA VAL A 119 9.05 -14.35 -1.76
C VAL A 119 9.16 -12.90 -2.21
N TYR A 120 8.04 -12.21 -2.19
CA TYR A 120 7.96 -10.81 -2.54
C TYR A 120 7.46 -9.97 -1.36
N ASN A 121 7.95 -8.76 -1.27
CA ASN A 121 7.31 -7.72 -0.49
C ASN A 121 6.28 -7.05 -1.40
N SER A 122 5.02 -7.24 -1.11
CA SER A 122 3.91 -6.85 -1.98
C SER A 122 2.96 -5.89 -1.27
N ALA A 123 2.18 -5.16 -2.04
CA ALA A 123 1.03 -4.42 -1.54
C ALA A 123 -0.19 -4.70 -2.40
N VAL A 124 -1.35 -4.66 -1.77
CA VAL A 124 -2.64 -4.85 -2.43
C VAL A 124 -3.54 -3.66 -2.18
N LEU A 125 -4.43 -3.40 -3.14
CA LEU A 125 -5.59 -2.53 -2.96
C LEU A 125 -6.85 -3.37 -3.14
N ILE A 126 -7.70 -3.36 -2.14
CA ILE A 126 -8.93 -4.15 -2.06
C ILE A 126 -10.11 -3.19 -2.03
N ASN A 127 -11.07 -3.34 -2.94
CA ASN A 127 -12.26 -2.51 -2.98
C ASN A 127 -13.30 -2.91 -1.92
N ARG A 128 -14.35 -2.11 -1.75
CA ARG A 128 -15.43 -2.37 -0.77
C ARG A 128 -16.27 -3.63 -1.04
N ALA A 129 -16.15 -4.21 -2.25
CA ALA A 129 -16.69 -5.53 -2.57
C ALA A 129 -15.76 -6.68 -2.18
N GLY A 130 -14.57 -6.37 -1.60
CA GLY A 130 -13.57 -7.34 -1.18
C GLY A 130 -12.79 -7.96 -2.34
N GLN A 131 -12.72 -7.29 -3.48
CA GLN A 131 -11.94 -7.72 -4.63
C GLN A 131 -10.56 -7.05 -4.59
N ILE A 132 -9.50 -7.80 -4.84
CA ILE A 132 -8.16 -7.25 -5.06
C ILE A 132 -8.18 -6.61 -6.44
N VAL A 133 -8.05 -5.28 -6.49
CA VAL A 133 -8.10 -4.51 -7.74
C VAL A 133 -6.75 -4.00 -8.21
N LEU A 134 -5.77 -3.91 -7.31
CA LEU A 134 -4.36 -3.71 -7.63
C LEU A 134 -3.51 -4.61 -6.75
N LYS A 135 -2.42 -5.11 -7.34
CA LYS A 135 -1.30 -5.74 -6.65
C LYS A 135 -0.01 -5.14 -7.20
N HIS A 136 0.90 -4.77 -6.31
CA HIS A 136 2.23 -4.29 -6.66
C HIS A 136 3.28 -5.07 -5.87
N ARG A 137 4.33 -5.53 -6.53
CA ARG A 137 5.51 -6.14 -5.93
C ARG A 137 6.61 -5.11 -5.82
N LYS A 138 7.19 -4.95 -4.66
CA LYS A 138 8.27 -3.99 -4.41
C LYS A 138 9.41 -4.20 -5.39
N ILE A 139 9.79 -3.13 -6.07
CA ILE A 139 10.86 -3.13 -7.10
C ILE A 139 12.21 -2.96 -6.41
N ASN A 140 12.32 -1.93 -5.57
CA ASN A 140 13.53 -1.65 -4.81
C ASN A 140 13.48 -2.39 -3.47
N THR A 141 13.89 -3.65 -3.49
CA THR A 141 13.89 -4.52 -2.30
C THR A 141 15.04 -4.23 -1.34
N LEU A 142 15.96 -3.30 -1.68
CA LEU A 142 17.19 -3.02 -0.92
C LEU A 142 18.02 -4.29 -0.67
N PRO A 143 18.42 -5.04 -1.72
CA PRO A 143 18.91 -6.41 -1.59
C PRO A 143 20.11 -6.54 -0.66
N HIS A 144 21.01 -5.56 -0.61
CA HIS A 144 22.16 -5.58 0.29
C HIS A 144 21.74 -5.48 1.77
N LEU A 145 20.71 -4.68 2.10
CA LEU A 145 20.20 -4.54 3.46
C LEU A 145 19.31 -5.70 3.88
N THR A 146 18.54 -6.23 2.94
CA THR A 146 17.60 -7.33 3.19
C THR A 146 18.26 -8.71 3.07
N ARG A 147 19.56 -8.76 2.72
CA ARG A 147 20.30 -9.99 2.43
C ARG A 147 19.58 -10.88 1.41
N HIS A 148 19.04 -10.25 0.36
CA HIS A 148 18.29 -10.92 -0.71
C HIS A 148 17.07 -11.74 -0.24
N LEU A 149 16.43 -11.32 0.85
CA LEU A 149 15.24 -12.00 1.39
C LEU A 149 14.06 -11.98 0.40
N TYR A 150 13.95 -10.92 -0.43
CA TYR A 150 12.85 -10.73 -1.35
C TYR A 150 13.29 -10.72 -2.80
N ASP A 151 12.52 -11.36 -3.65
CA ASP A 151 12.57 -11.16 -5.09
C ASP A 151 12.01 -9.77 -5.46
N ALA A 152 12.59 -9.16 -6.48
CA ALA A 152 12.14 -7.84 -6.95
C ALA A 152 10.95 -7.95 -7.91
N GLY A 153 10.04 -6.98 -7.82
CA GLY A 153 9.04 -6.72 -8.83
C GLY A 153 9.63 -6.08 -10.08
N ASN A 154 8.78 -5.88 -11.11
CA ASN A 154 9.18 -5.24 -12.35
C ASN A 154 8.58 -3.82 -12.42
N PRO A 155 9.37 -2.76 -12.73
CA PRO A 155 8.85 -1.41 -12.95
C PRO A 155 7.76 -1.32 -14.03
N GLU A 156 7.83 -2.20 -15.03
CA GLU A 156 6.82 -2.25 -16.09
C GLU A 156 5.47 -2.80 -15.63
N ASP A 157 5.40 -3.36 -14.41
CA ASP A 157 4.16 -3.86 -13.81
C ASP A 157 3.46 -2.82 -12.92
N ILE A 158 3.98 -1.60 -12.82
CA ILE A 158 3.29 -0.51 -12.14
C ILE A 158 1.99 -0.22 -12.89
N ARG A 159 0.85 -0.33 -12.18
CA ARG A 159 -0.49 -0.09 -12.70
C ARG A 159 -1.25 0.89 -11.82
N THR A 160 -2.22 1.54 -12.43
CA THR A 160 -3.23 2.36 -11.77
C THR A 160 -4.62 1.78 -12.02
N ILE A 161 -5.59 2.15 -11.19
CA ILE A 161 -6.98 1.74 -11.34
C ILE A 161 -7.90 2.95 -11.35
N GLY A 162 -8.86 2.99 -12.29
CA GLY A 162 -9.98 3.90 -12.24
C GLY A 162 -11.05 3.37 -11.28
N CYS A 163 -11.57 4.22 -10.42
CA CYS A 163 -12.59 3.87 -9.45
C CYS A 163 -13.49 5.08 -9.13
N GLU A 164 -14.42 4.93 -8.20
CA GLU A 164 -15.32 6.01 -7.77
C GLU A 164 -14.59 7.24 -7.18
N PHE A 165 -13.32 7.12 -6.85
CA PHE A 165 -12.47 8.24 -6.38
C PHE A 165 -11.64 8.87 -7.51
N GLY A 166 -11.80 8.44 -8.75
CA GLY A 166 -10.90 8.76 -9.85
C GLY A 166 -9.79 7.71 -10.00
N ARG A 167 -8.69 8.06 -10.69
CA ARG A 167 -7.58 7.13 -10.92
C ARG A 167 -6.55 7.22 -9.82
N ILE A 168 -6.20 6.07 -9.24
CA ILE A 168 -5.27 5.94 -8.11
C ILE A 168 -4.21 4.86 -8.39
N GLY A 169 -3.04 4.98 -7.76
CA GLY A 169 -1.93 4.04 -7.93
C GLY A 169 -1.29 3.63 -6.62
N LEU A 170 -0.42 2.63 -6.69
CA LEU A 170 0.20 1.97 -5.54
C LEU A 170 1.69 1.72 -5.80
N THR A 171 2.54 2.09 -4.84
CA THR A 171 3.97 1.73 -4.76
C THR A 171 4.32 1.37 -3.32
N ILE A 172 5.55 0.87 -3.08
CA ILE A 172 5.96 0.48 -1.72
C ILE A 172 7.27 1.19 -1.35
N CYS A 173 7.24 2.00 -0.29
CA CYS A 173 8.43 2.49 0.43
C CYS A 173 9.58 2.92 -0.49
N ALA A 174 10.67 2.14 -0.52
CA ALA A 174 11.89 2.43 -1.28
C ALA A 174 11.72 2.43 -2.81
N ASP A 175 10.60 1.99 -3.36
CA ASP A 175 10.29 2.17 -4.77
C ASP A 175 10.30 3.65 -5.14
N ASN A 176 9.86 4.47 -4.22
CA ASN A 176 9.75 5.92 -4.39
C ASN A 176 11.11 6.65 -4.34
N PHE A 177 12.21 5.99 -3.93
CA PHE A 177 13.56 6.57 -4.00
C PHE A 177 13.98 6.82 -5.44
N ASN A 178 13.53 5.98 -6.37
CA ASN A 178 13.64 6.26 -7.79
C ASN A 178 12.35 6.94 -8.27
N LEU A 179 12.41 8.25 -8.47
CA LEU A 179 11.26 9.06 -8.88
C LEU A 179 10.60 8.60 -10.20
N LYS A 180 11.28 7.79 -11.02
CA LYS A 180 10.67 7.18 -12.21
C LYS A 180 9.49 6.26 -11.86
N ASN A 181 9.52 5.59 -10.70
CA ASN A 181 8.43 4.69 -10.29
C ASN A 181 7.14 5.46 -9.94
N PRO A 182 7.14 6.43 -9.01
CA PRO A 182 5.93 7.23 -8.76
C PRO A 182 5.54 8.09 -9.98
N GLN A 183 6.50 8.51 -10.83
CA GLN A 183 6.18 9.21 -12.07
C GLN A 183 5.36 8.34 -13.03
N ARG A 184 5.66 7.02 -13.14
CA ARG A 184 4.84 6.09 -13.92
C ARG A 184 3.38 6.02 -13.46
N VAL A 185 3.14 6.24 -12.17
CA VAL A 185 1.77 6.34 -11.62
C VAL A 185 1.10 7.63 -12.11
N ALA A 186 1.83 8.76 -12.05
CA ALA A 186 1.32 10.03 -12.55
C ALA A 186 1.07 10.00 -14.07
N ASP A 187 1.99 9.44 -14.85
CA ASP A 187 1.90 9.34 -16.33
C ASP A 187 0.69 8.50 -16.78
N GLN A 188 0.20 7.60 -15.93
CA GLN A 188 -1.03 6.84 -16.17
C GLN A 188 -2.29 7.61 -15.77
N GLY A 189 -2.19 8.90 -15.41
CA GLY A 189 -3.33 9.76 -15.09
C GLY A 189 -3.87 9.59 -13.67
N ALA A 190 -3.11 9.02 -12.74
CA ALA A 190 -3.52 9.02 -11.34
C ALA A 190 -3.42 10.41 -10.73
N TRP A 191 -4.27 10.70 -9.75
CA TRP A 191 -4.18 11.88 -8.92
C TRP A 191 -3.68 11.56 -7.50
N LEU A 192 -3.77 10.29 -7.09
CA LEU A 192 -3.40 9.79 -5.75
C LEU A 192 -2.44 8.62 -5.86
N LEU A 193 -1.35 8.71 -5.11
CA LEU A 193 -0.41 7.63 -4.86
C LEU A 193 -0.57 7.14 -3.43
N ILE A 194 -0.79 5.84 -3.27
CA ILE A 194 -0.84 5.15 -1.99
C ILE A 194 0.50 4.45 -1.81
N ALA A 195 1.18 4.68 -0.68
CA ALA A 195 2.51 4.17 -0.44
C ALA A 195 2.67 3.65 1.00
N PRO A 196 2.45 2.35 1.26
CA PRO A 196 2.82 1.73 2.52
C PRO A 196 4.35 1.74 2.71
N HIS A 197 4.78 2.00 3.94
CA HIS A 197 6.19 2.14 4.33
C HIS A 197 6.52 1.34 5.57
N GLY A 198 7.83 1.06 5.75
CA GLY A 198 8.45 0.48 6.93
C GLY A 198 9.81 1.13 7.18
N PHE A 199 9.81 2.45 7.44
CA PHE A 199 11.02 3.20 7.74
C PHE A 199 11.48 2.93 9.18
N ALA A 200 12.74 2.49 9.33
CA ALA A 200 13.30 2.18 10.63
C ALA A 200 14.74 2.72 10.77
N ALA A 201 15.15 3.01 11.98
CA ALA A 201 16.49 3.46 12.32
C ALA A 201 16.91 2.96 13.71
N GLU A 202 18.18 3.13 14.03
CA GLU A 202 18.67 3.03 15.41
C GLU A 202 17.97 4.08 16.28
N GLU A 203 17.78 3.81 17.54
CA GLU A 203 17.01 4.68 18.44
C GLU A 203 17.53 6.12 18.47
N SER A 204 18.85 6.29 18.47
CA SER A 204 19.52 7.61 18.43
C SER A 204 19.27 8.40 17.15
N GLY A 205 18.97 7.73 16.04
CA GLY A 205 18.72 8.32 14.71
C GLY A 205 17.26 8.47 14.34
N LEU A 206 16.31 8.11 15.21
CA LEU A 206 14.88 8.05 14.86
C LEU A 206 14.28 9.39 14.45
N GLU A 207 14.67 10.51 15.08
CA GLU A 207 14.18 11.83 14.68
C GLU A 207 14.63 12.24 13.30
N GLU A 208 15.92 12.01 12.98
CA GLU A 208 16.46 12.29 11.66
C GLU A 208 15.80 11.41 10.60
N ASN A 209 15.63 10.12 10.90
CA ASN A 209 14.93 9.16 10.04
C ASN A 209 13.49 9.61 9.77
N SER A 210 12.78 10.07 10.78
CA SER A 210 11.41 10.57 10.65
C SER A 210 11.37 11.84 9.76
N ARG A 211 12.29 12.78 9.96
CA ARG A 211 12.41 13.97 9.09
C ARG A 211 12.74 13.58 7.65
N ALA A 212 13.66 12.63 7.45
CA ALA A 212 14.03 12.13 6.13
C ALA A 212 12.86 11.45 5.43
N TYR A 213 12.08 10.63 6.15
CA TYR A 213 10.87 10.00 5.65
C TYR A 213 9.84 11.04 5.19
N GLN A 214 9.50 12.01 6.02
CA GLN A 214 8.55 13.07 5.68
C GLN A 214 9.03 13.89 4.47
N ALA A 215 10.33 14.28 4.45
CA ALA A 215 10.92 15.01 3.33
C ALA A 215 10.84 14.20 2.03
N HIS A 216 11.04 12.89 2.13
CA HIS A 216 10.96 11.99 0.98
C HIS A 216 9.53 11.95 0.38
N ILE A 217 8.51 11.72 1.20
CA ILE A 217 7.10 11.70 0.73
C ILE A 217 6.70 13.05 0.13
N ARG A 218 7.07 14.15 0.77
CA ARG A 218 6.84 15.51 0.28
C ARG A 218 7.53 15.75 -1.08
N LYS A 219 8.77 15.28 -1.23
CA LYS A 219 9.50 15.36 -2.50
C LYS A 219 8.78 14.58 -3.60
N VAL A 220 8.31 13.37 -3.32
CA VAL A 220 7.55 12.57 -4.29
C VAL A 220 6.31 13.34 -4.72
N ALA A 221 5.49 13.83 -3.80
CA ALA A 221 4.29 14.59 -4.11
C ALA A 221 4.58 15.84 -4.95
N GLY A 222 5.54 16.66 -4.54
CA GLY A 222 5.91 17.89 -5.24
C GLY A 222 6.48 17.67 -6.65
N LYS A 223 7.17 16.54 -6.88
CA LYS A 223 7.76 16.20 -8.18
C LYS A 223 6.75 15.57 -9.14
N THR A 224 5.88 14.70 -8.63
CA THR A 224 4.90 13.99 -9.47
C THR A 224 3.56 14.71 -9.59
N LYS A 225 3.32 15.74 -8.77
CA LYS A 225 2.05 16.47 -8.66
C LYS A 225 0.88 15.60 -8.21
N LEU A 226 1.19 14.49 -7.54
CA LEU A 226 0.19 13.62 -6.92
C LEU A 226 -0.07 14.02 -5.47
N TRP A 227 -1.28 13.80 -4.99
CA TRP A 227 -1.48 13.55 -3.58
C TRP A 227 -0.77 12.25 -3.20
N VAL A 228 -0.06 12.23 -2.08
CA VAL A 228 0.67 11.02 -1.63
C VAL A 228 0.26 10.68 -0.21
N ILE A 229 -0.17 9.44 -0.01
CA ILE A 229 -0.44 8.86 1.31
C ILE A 229 0.73 7.96 1.67
N GLY A 230 1.56 8.40 2.62
CA GLY A 230 2.65 7.60 3.18
C GLY A 230 2.24 7.06 4.55
N THR A 231 2.07 5.74 4.69
CA THR A 231 1.71 5.11 5.98
C THR A 231 2.85 4.25 6.48
N ASP A 232 3.47 4.65 7.57
CA ASP A 232 4.60 3.95 8.19
C ASP A 232 4.17 3.11 9.39
N ALA A 233 4.93 2.06 9.68
CA ALA A 233 4.84 1.35 10.95
C ALA A 233 5.44 2.20 12.08
N VAL A 234 5.17 1.83 13.33
CA VAL A 234 5.71 2.52 14.52
C VAL A 234 6.06 1.53 15.63
N LEU A 235 7.11 1.82 16.40
CA LEU A 235 7.54 1.05 17.59
C LEU A 235 7.87 -0.42 17.35
N GLY A 236 7.58 -0.99 16.20
CA GLY A 236 7.99 -2.34 15.83
C GLY A 236 9.51 -2.41 15.69
N THR A 237 10.09 -3.51 16.16
CA THR A 237 11.53 -3.76 16.04
C THR A 237 11.78 -4.69 14.86
N VAL A 238 12.61 -4.28 13.93
CA VAL A 238 13.04 -5.09 12.80
C VAL A 238 13.80 -6.32 13.30
N GLN A 239 13.41 -7.53 12.88
CA GLN A 239 13.97 -8.78 13.40
C GLN A 239 15.08 -9.38 12.53
N GLY A 240 15.29 -8.88 11.32
CA GLY A 240 16.20 -9.48 10.38
C GLY A 240 17.09 -8.53 9.59
N GLY A 241 17.94 -9.11 8.73
CA GLY A 241 18.86 -8.38 7.89
C GLY A 241 19.87 -7.54 8.68
N ASP A 242 20.48 -6.58 8.01
CA ASP A 242 21.42 -5.64 8.62
C ASP A 242 20.72 -4.56 9.47
N TRP A 243 19.40 -4.56 9.46
CA TRP A 243 18.57 -3.63 10.23
C TRP A 243 17.98 -4.23 11.50
N LYS A 244 18.42 -5.43 11.86
CA LYS A 244 17.97 -6.06 13.12
C LYS A 244 18.18 -5.15 14.33
N GLY A 245 17.13 -4.98 15.12
CA GLY A 245 17.13 -4.13 16.31
C GLY A 245 16.68 -2.70 16.06
N ARG A 246 16.58 -2.24 14.81
CA ARG A 246 16.09 -0.88 14.49
C ARG A 246 14.60 -0.78 14.74
N LEU A 247 14.16 0.42 15.08
CA LEU A 247 12.79 0.75 15.41
C LEU A 247 12.11 1.55 14.28
N HIS A 248 10.84 1.29 14.04
CA HIS A 248 10.03 2.12 13.17
C HIS A 248 9.66 3.43 13.85
N SER A 249 9.86 4.55 13.16
CA SER A 249 9.68 5.90 13.74
C SER A 249 8.25 6.42 13.64
N GLY A 250 7.44 5.91 12.73
CA GLY A 250 6.13 6.44 12.41
C GLY A 250 6.19 7.73 11.60
N CYS A 251 5.35 8.72 11.95
CA CYS A 251 5.18 9.98 11.20
C CYS A 251 4.55 9.80 9.82
N SER A 252 3.62 8.87 9.71
CA SER A 252 2.73 8.73 8.55
C SER A 252 2.14 10.08 8.15
N LEU A 253 1.99 10.34 6.84
CA LEU A 253 1.51 11.64 6.40
C LEU A 253 0.70 11.56 5.10
N VAL A 254 -0.12 12.59 4.90
CA VAL A 254 -0.69 12.95 3.60
C VAL A 254 0.06 14.18 3.09
N ALA A 255 0.64 14.08 1.91
CA ALA A 255 1.31 15.21 1.24
C ALA A 255 0.50 15.71 0.06
N ARG A 256 0.43 17.04 -0.08
CA ARG A 256 -0.22 17.73 -1.18
C ARG A 256 0.62 17.69 -2.46
N PRO A 257 0.02 17.91 -3.63
CA PRO A 257 0.73 17.96 -4.92
C PRO A 257 1.82 19.06 -5.02
N ASP A 258 1.80 20.04 -4.14
CA ASP A 258 2.86 21.06 -4.03
C ASP A 258 4.04 20.61 -3.15
N GLY A 259 3.94 19.45 -2.50
CA GLY A 259 4.94 18.93 -1.58
C GLY A 259 4.79 19.42 -0.13
N THR A 260 3.74 20.17 0.20
CA THR A 260 3.46 20.52 1.59
C THR A 260 2.73 19.39 2.32
N PRO A 261 2.96 19.18 3.64
CA PRO A 261 2.21 18.20 4.40
C PRO A 261 0.77 18.71 4.64
N ALA A 262 -0.22 17.86 4.45
CA ALA A 262 -1.61 18.13 4.80
C ALA A 262 -1.90 17.77 6.26
N ILE A 263 -1.40 16.60 6.69
CA ILE A 263 -1.47 16.09 8.07
C ILE A 263 -0.29 15.15 8.29
N VAL A 264 0.23 15.09 9.51
CA VAL A 264 1.33 14.22 9.93
C VAL A 264 0.96 13.53 11.23
N ALA A 265 1.21 12.22 11.32
CA ALA A 265 1.02 11.42 12.52
C ALA A 265 2.09 11.70 13.58
N LYS A 266 1.81 11.30 14.80
CA LYS A 266 2.70 11.46 15.95
C LYS A 266 3.99 10.65 15.77
N PHE A 267 5.08 11.24 16.19
CA PHE A 267 6.37 10.58 16.27
C PHE A 267 6.40 9.55 17.41
N LYS A 268 6.97 8.37 17.16
CA LYS A 268 7.16 7.28 18.16
C LYS A 268 5.87 6.90 18.93
N GLN A 269 4.70 7.02 18.32
CA GLN A 269 3.43 6.64 18.92
C GLN A 269 2.51 6.00 17.89
N PRO A 270 1.74 4.96 18.26
CA PRO A 270 0.61 4.54 17.43
C PRO A 270 -0.34 5.72 17.20
N ASP A 271 -0.80 5.87 15.97
CA ASP A 271 -1.71 6.97 15.63
C ASP A 271 -2.67 6.54 14.51
N PHE A 272 -3.79 7.22 14.43
CA PHE A 272 -4.80 6.97 13.43
C PHE A 272 -5.27 8.31 12.85
N LEU A 273 -4.76 8.62 11.65
CA LEU A 273 -5.11 9.85 10.98
C LEU A 273 -6.35 9.66 10.12
N VAL A 274 -7.20 10.67 10.09
CA VAL A 274 -8.25 10.82 9.08
C VAL A 274 -8.10 12.20 8.46
N TYR A 275 -8.14 12.24 7.13
CA TYR A 275 -8.01 13.49 6.38
C TYR A 275 -8.97 13.50 5.18
N ASP A 276 -9.67 14.61 4.99
CA ASP A 276 -10.50 14.84 3.83
C ASP A 276 -9.66 15.51 2.74
N ILE A 277 -9.25 14.73 1.75
CA ILE A 277 -8.66 15.28 0.53
C ILE A 277 -9.78 15.97 -0.24
N PRO A 278 -9.67 17.29 -0.50
CA PRO A 278 -10.73 18.00 -1.19
C PRO A 278 -10.91 17.50 -2.63
N ALA A 279 -12.06 17.74 -3.22
CA ALA A 279 -12.25 17.55 -4.65
C ALA A 279 -11.28 18.45 -5.44
N GLY A 280 -10.71 17.91 -6.51
CA GLY A 280 -9.83 18.64 -7.44
C GLY A 280 -10.56 18.95 -8.73
N GLU A 281 -10.19 20.06 -9.36
CA GLU A 281 -10.66 20.46 -10.69
C GLU A 281 -9.82 19.83 -11.81
#